data_83cf090d61e763c033d434d4abdeaa78
#
_entry.id   83cf090d61e763c033d434d4abdeaa78
#
_cell.length_a   1.000
_cell.length_b   1.000
_cell.length_c   1.000
_cell.angle_alpha   90.00
_cell.angle_beta   90.00
_cell.angle_gamma   90.00
#
_symmetry.space_group_name_H-M   'P 1'
#
loop_
_entity.id
_entity.type
_entity.pdbx_description
1 polymer ?
#
loop_
_entity_poly.entity_id
_entity_poly.type
_entity_poly.pdbx_seq_one_letter_code
_entity_poly.pdbx_strand_id
1 'polypeptide(L)'
;RRVLFRSPVGRKIYQIVNEMEGRAKAIGCDMRKGQPTPGNIAGGLSSIEEKSLGAIMKSGSRPIQGVLEYPQHAAGCKGLWIKDTPGREPEILTGMAATGAQFMMFSTGRGAPQGFPCMPVIKICGNPNTYERMKNDMDLNAGVIIEGKNSINEVGEAAFEKMLRVLNGEMTRNEAIQYFTSIDIHCLGPVI
;
A
#
# COMPACT_ATOMS: atom_id res chain seq x y z
N ARG A 1 12.90 -2.94 -16.50
CA ARG A 1 13.29 -3.53 -15.19
C ARG A 1 14.81 -3.50 -14.94
N ARG A 2 15.66 -3.70 -15.94
CA ARG A 2 17.14 -3.53 -15.82
C ARG A 2 17.57 -2.08 -15.57
N VAL A 3 16.73 -1.10 -15.88
CA VAL A 3 17.03 0.33 -15.72
C VAL A 3 16.92 0.80 -14.27
N LEU A 4 16.06 0.17 -13.45
CA LEU A 4 15.88 0.50 -12.02
C LEU A 4 17.20 0.39 -11.22
N PHE A 5 17.99 -0.66 -11.45
CA PHE A 5 19.23 -0.90 -10.70
C PHE A 5 20.43 -0.01 -11.15
N ARG A 6 20.36 0.64 -12.30
CA ARG A 6 21.43 1.51 -12.80
C ARG A 6 21.15 3.00 -12.62
N SER A 7 19.89 3.37 -12.34
CA SER A 7 19.50 4.76 -12.10
C SER A 7 19.82 5.20 -10.67
N PRO A 8 20.01 6.50 -10.40
CA PRO A 8 20.14 7.04 -9.04
C PRO A 8 18.95 6.65 -8.14
N VAL A 9 17.74 6.64 -8.70
CA VAL A 9 16.51 6.23 -8.01
C VAL A 9 16.58 4.77 -7.58
N GLY A 10 16.99 3.87 -8.47
CA GLY A 10 17.15 2.45 -8.15
C GLY A 10 18.20 2.20 -7.07
N ARG A 11 19.32 2.95 -7.11
CA ARG A 11 20.33 2.88 -6.04
C ARG A 11 19.78 3.33 -4.69
N LYS A 12 19.00 4.44 -4.66
CA LYS A 12 18.39 4.94 -3.41
C LYS A 12 17.41 3.91 -2.83
N ILE A 13 16.56 3.28 -3.66
CA ILE A 13 15.65 2.22 -3.21
C ILE A 13 16.43 1.06 -2.59
N TYR A 14 17.48 0.59 -3.26
CA TYR A 14 18.31 -0.49 -2.75
C TYR A 14 19.03 -0.13 -1.45
N GLN A 15 19.51 1.10 -1.35
CA GLN A 15 20.14 1.63 -0.14
C GLN A 15 19.17 1.59 1.06
N ILE A 16 17.93 2.10 0.90
CA ILE A 16 16.91 2.11 1.95
C ILE A 16 16.60 0.70 2.45
N VAL A 17 16.44 -0.27 1.54
CA VAL A 17 16.20 -1.67 1.91
C VAL A 17 17.36 -2.23 2.72
N ASN A 18 18.60 -1.99 2.29
CA ASN A 18 19.79 -2.46 3.02
C ASN A 18 19.94 -1.79 4.39
N GLU A 19 19.64 -0.50 4.49
CA GLU A 19 19.67 0.23 5.77
C GLU A 19 18.64 -0.34 6.76
N MET A 20 17.43 -0.66 6.29
CA MET A 20 16.39 -1.29 7.11
C MET A 20 16.84 -2.68 7.59
N GLU A 21 17.38 -3.52 6.69
CA GLU A 21 17.92 -4.82 7.05
C GLU A 21 19.10 -4.71 8.02
N GLY A 22 19.97 -3.71 7.81
CA GLY A 22 21.09 -3.43 8.69
C GLY A 22 20.67 -3.06 10.11
N ARG A 23 19.64 -2.22 10.25
CA ARG A 23 19.07 -1.88 11.55
C ARG A 23 18.51 -3.10 12.27
N ALA A 24 17.79 -3.97 11.58
CA ALA A 24 17.26 -5.20 12.16
C ALA A 24 18.38 -6.15 12.63
N LYS A 25 19.40 -6.34 11.80
CA LYS A 25 20.58 -7.16 12.14
C LYS A 25 21.33 -6.62 13.36
N ALA A 26 21.46 -5.30 13.47
CA ALA A 26 22.17 -4.67 14.58
C ALA A 26 21.54 -4.96 15.96
N ILE A 27 20.23 -5.24 16.00
CA ILE A 27 19.52 -5.65 17.22
C ILE A 27 19.29 -7.18 17.29
N GLY A 28 19.98 -7.97 16.47
CA GLY A 28 19.86 -9.44 16.45
C GLY A 28 18.57 -9.98 15.83
N CYS A 29 17.80 -9.15 15.10
CA CYS A 29 16.55 -9.56 14.48
C CYS A 29 16.77 -10.03 13.02
N ASP A 30 16.21 -11.19 12.67
CA ASP A 30 16.18 -11.68 11.28
C ASP A 30 14.81 -11.39 10.65
N MET A 31 14.73 -10.33 9.85
CA MET A 31 13.50 -9.92 9.17
C MET A 31 12.96 -10.94 8.16
N ARG A 32 13.84 -11.82 7.63
CA ARG A 32 13.46 -12.83 6.63
C ARG A 32 12.47 -13.85 7.17
N LYS A 33 12.46 -14.07 8.50
CA LYS A 33 11.54 -15.00 9.18
C LYS A 33 10.20 -14.38 9.56
N GLY A 34 10.05 -13.06 9.45
CA GLY A 34 8.83 -12.35 9.79
C GLY A 34 7.76 -12.35 8.69
N GLN A 35 8.13 -12.74 7.46
CA GLN A 35 7.23 -12.70 6.31
C GLN A 35 7.50 -13.87 5.35
N PRO A 36 6.47 -14.45 4.69
CA PRO A 36 5.04 -14.19 4.86
C PRO A 36 4.53 -14.60 6.24
N THR A 37 3.50 -13.91 6.73
CA THR A 37 2.82 -14.31 7.97
C THR A 37 2.03 -15.62 7.76
N PRO A 38 1.70 -16.38 8.82
CA PRO A 38 0.85 -17.56 8.69
C PRO A 38 -0.45 -17.30 7.93
N GLY A 39 -1.05 -16.12 8.13
CA GLY A 39 -2.23 -15.73 7.39
C GLY A 39 -1.97 -15.41 5.92
N ASN A 40 -0.78 -14.96 5.54
CA ASN A 40 -0.42 -14.81 4.13
C ASN A 40 -0.27 -16.17 3.45
N ILE A 41 0.33 -17.14 4.16
CA ILE A 41 0.49 -18.53 3.69
C ILE A 41 -0.89 -19.19 3.53
N ALA A 42 -1.77 -19.05 4.51
CA ALA A 42 -3.14 -19.54 4.41
C ALA A 42 -3.93 -18.89 3.26
N GLY A 43 -3.57 -17.65 2.88
CA GLY A 43 -4.13 -16.95 1.72
C GLY A 43 -3.47 -17.30 0.39
N GLY A 44 -2.52 -18.26 0.35
CA GLY A 44 -1.90 -18.79 -0.86
C GLY A 44 -0.50 -18.30 -1.18
N LEU A 45 0.12 -17.43 -0.37
CA LEU A 45 1.51 -17.03 -0.57
C LEU A 45 2.49 -18.13 -0.14
N SER A 46 3.48 -18.43 -0.99
CA SER A 46 4.47 -19.48 -0.74
C SER A 46 5.78 -18.94 -0.13
N SER A 47 6.20 -17.72 -0.50
CA SER A 47 7.51 -17.18 -0.08
C SER A 47 7.52 -15.66 0.00
N ILE A 48 8.58 -15.12 0.61
CA ILE A 48 8.83 -13.67 0.67
C ILE A 48 9.17 -13.10 -0.72
N GLU A 49 9.80 -13.88 -1.57
CA GLU A 49 10.12 -13.48 -2.95
C GLU A 49 8.82 -13.29 -3.75
N GLU A 50 7.87 -14.21 -3.63
CA GLU A 50 6.56 -14.10 -4.27
C GLU A 50 5.82 -12.85 -3.79
N LYS A 51 5.79 -12.60 -2.46
CA LYS A 51 5.19 -11.40 -1.89
C LYS A 51 5.85 -10.13 -2.40
N SER A 52 7.17 -10.09 -2.49
CA SER A 52 7.95 -8.95 -2.98
C SER A 52 7.74 -8.70 -4.47
N LEU A 53 7.65 -9.76 -5.28
CA LEU A 53 7.35 -9.66 -6.73
C LEU A 53 5.96 -9.06 -6.95
N GLY A 54 4.96 -9.44 -6.16
CA GLY A 54 3.63 -8.85 -6.18
C GLY A 54 3.66 -7.34 -5.93
N ALA A 55 4.44 -6.89 -4.95
CA ALA A 55 4.62 -5.48 -4.65
C ALA A 55 5.27 -4.70 -5.82
N ILE A 56 6.27 -5.28 -6.48
CA ILE A 56 6.92 -4.68 -7.65
C ILE A 56 5.93 -4.58 -8.84
N MET A 57 5.12 -5.59 -9.06
CA MET A 57 4.11 -5.58 -10.13
C MET A 57 3.07 -4.48 -9.95
N LYS A 58 2.68 -4.17 -8.72
CA LYS A 58 1.75 -3.08 -8.40
C LYS A 58 2.28 -1.69 -8.76
N SER A 59 3.58 -1.50 -8.90
CA SER A 59 4.16 -0.21 -9.29
C SER A 59 3.88 0.20 -10.75
N GLY A 60 3.32 -0.71 -11.55
CA GLY A 60 3.00 -0.45 -12.95
C GLY A 60 4.23 -0.33 -13.84
N SER A 61 4.07 0.37 -14.98
CA SER A 61 5.09 0.47 -16.04
C SER A 61 5.69 1.88 -16.22
N ARG A 62 5.18 2.88 -15.49
CA ARG A 62 5.68 4.27 -15.62
C ARG A 62 7.05 4.43 -14.95
N PRO A 63 7.92 5.30 -15.47
CA PRO A 63 9.21 5.59 -14.85
C PRO A 63 9.03 6.18 -13.44
N ILE A 64 9.78 5.65 -12.47
CA ILE A 64 9.83 6.18 -11.11
C ILE A 64 10.75 7.40 -11.11
N GLN A 65 10.23 8.56 -10.71
CA GLN A 65 10.91 9.84 -10.73
C GLN A 65 11.83 10.04 -9.53
N GLY A 66 11.50 9.47 -8.40
CA GLY A 66 12.31 9.58 -7.19
C GLY A 66 11.75 8.79 -6.01
N VAL A 67 12.39 9.00 -4.87
CA VAL A 67 12.02 8.38 -3.59
C VAL A 67 11.83 9.50 -2.58
N LEU A 68 10.71 9.48 -1.87
CA LEU A 68 10.39 10.37 -0.76
C LEU A 68 10.67 9.66 0.56
N GLU A 69 11.23 10.34 1.52
CA GLU A 69 11.35 9.87 2.90
C GLU A 69 10.01 9.98 3.63
N TYR A 70 9.84 9.24 4.72
CA TYR A 70 8.57 9.15 5.44
C TYR A 70 7.90 10.50 5.74
N PRO A 71 8.58 11.52 6.30
CA PRO A 71 7.95 12.82 6.59
C PRO A 71 7.94 13.78 5.40
N GLN A 72 8.54 13.40 4.25
CA GLN A 72 8.77 14.34 3.16
C GLN A 72 7.47 14.67 2.42
N HIS A 73 7.19 15.96 2.27
CA HIS A 73 6.08 16.47 1.47
C HIS A 73 6.41 16.41 -0.03
N ALA A 74 5.42 16.06 -0.84
CA ALA A 74 5.56 15.89 -2.29
C ALA A 74 5.33 17.18 -3.11
N ALA A 75 5.48 18.36 -2.50
CA ALA A 75 5.28 19.63 -3.20
C ALA A 75 6.17 19.73 -4.45
N GLY A 76 5.55 20.02 -5.60
CA GLY A 76 6.24 20.11 -6.89
C GLY A 76 6.62 18.77 -7.54
N CYS A 77 6.42 17.63 -6.89
CA CYS A 77 6.66 16.31 -7.46
C CYS A 77 5.61 15.99 -8.52
N LYS A 78 6.06 15.57 -9.72
CA LYS A 78 5.19 15.10 -10.81
C LYS A 78 5.57 13.68 -11.20
N GLY A 79 4.57 12.90 -11.65
CA GLY A 79 4.77 11.53 -12.08
C GLY A 79 4.75 10.53 -10.93
N LEU A 80 5.31 9.35 -11.13
CA LEU A 80 5.33 8.25 -10.16
C LEU A 80 6.51 8.39 -9.21
N TRP A 81 6.23 8.39 -7.92
CA TRP A 81 7.23 8.41 -6.85
C TRP A 81 7.04 7.22 -5.91
N ILE A 82 8.13 6.73 -5.34
CA ILE A 82 8.08 5.78 -4.23
C ILE A 82 8.25 6.57 -2.94
N LYS A 83 7.46 6.21 -1.92
CA LYS A 83 7.64 6.72 -0.57
C LYS A 83 8.15 5.61 0.34
N ASP A 84 9.22 5.88 1.05
CA ASP A 84 9.70 5.02 2.14
C ASP A 84 8.72 5.10 3.31
N THR A 85 8.08 3.98 3.62
CA THR A 85 7.12 3.86 4.73
C THR A 85 7.28 2.52 5.43
N PRO A 86 6.94 2.42 6.74
CA PRO A 86 6.77 1.11 7.37
C PRO A 86 5.63 0.32 6.71
N GLY A 87 5.58 -0.98 6.95
CA GLY A 87 4.56 -1.87 6.39
C GLY A 87 3.23 -1.90 7.16
N ARG A 88 3.10 -1.13 8.24
CA ARG A 88 1.91 -1.09 9.08
C ARG A 88 0.92 -0.02 8.59
N GLU A 89 -0.34 -0.41 8.40
CA GLU A 89 -1.35 0.43 7.75
C GLU A 89 -1.55 1.82 8.40
N PRO A 90 -1.73 1.98 9.73
CA PRO A 90 -1.94 3.30 10.33
C PRO A 90 -0.79 4.27 10.06
N GLU A 91 0.44 3.77 10.15
CA GLU A 91 1.65 4.56 9.87
C GLU A 91 1.77 4.92 8.39
N ILE A 92 1.38 4.02 7.47
CA ILE A 92 1.32 4.30 6.03
C ILE A 92 0.34 5.45 5.76
N LEU A 93 -0.89 5.37 6.31
CA LEU A 93 -1.93 6.37 6.12
C LEU A 93 -1.46 7.74 6.60
N THR A 94 -0.87 7.80 7.80
CA THR A 94 -0.27 9.03 8.36
C THR A 94 0.82 9.58 7.45
N GLY A 95 1.75 8.74 7.02
CA GLY A 95 2.84 9.14 6.13
C GLY A 95 2.36 9.65 4.77
N MET A 96 1.34 9.03 4.19
CA MET A 96 0.77 9.47 2.91
C MET A 96 0.03 10.81 3.05
N ALA A 97 -0.73 10.99 4.12
CA ALA A 97 -1.37 12.28 4.41
C ALA A 97 -0.33 13.39 4.62
N ALA A 98 0.74 13.13 5.38
CA ALA A 98 1.85 14.07 5.58
C ALA A 98 2.59 14.40 4.27
N THR A 99 2.58 13.50 3.28
CA THR A 99 3.12 13.75 1.94
C THR A 99 2.27 14.77 1.16
N GLY A 100 1.03 15.01 1.57
CA GLY A 100 0.06 15.86 0.87
C GLY A 100 -0.84 15.08 -0.08
N ALA A 101 -0.99 13.76 0.12
CA ALA A 101 -1.92 12.96 -0.67
C ALA A 101 -3.36 13.43 -0.47
N GLN A 102 -4.08 13.64 -1.57
CA GLN A 102 -5.48 14.10 -1.56
C GLN A 102 -6.47 12.94 -1.36
N PHE A 103 -6.07 11.74 -1.71
CA PHE A 103 -6.80 10.49 -1.50
C PHE A 103 -5.82 9.33 -1.55
N MET A 104 -6.24 8.16 -1.11
CA MET A 104 -5.45 6.94 -1.19
C MET A 104 -6.27 5.78 -1.75
N MET A 105 -5.67 4.98 -2.63
CA MET A 105 -6.15 3.66 -3.01
C MET A 105 -5.36 2.61 -2.27
N PHE A 106 -6.01 1.85 -1.41
CA PHE A 106 -5.38 0.84 -0.57
C PHE A 106 -5.82 -0.56 -0.97
N SER A 107 -4.92 -1.32 -1.58
CA SER A 107 -5.20 -2.70 -1.97
C SER A 107 -4.89 -3.69 -0.84
N THR A 108 -5.80 -4.63 -0.59
CA THR A 108 -5.67 -5.65 0.45
C THR A 108 -6.19 -7.00 -0.01
N GLY A 109 -5.56 -8.08 0.43
CA GLY A 109 -6.04 -9.45 0.20
C GLY A 109 -6.78 -10.04 1.39
N ARG A 110 -6.49 -9.55 2.61
CA ARG A 110 -7.07 -10.07 3.87
C ARG A 110 -8.11 -9.17 4.51
N GLY A 111 -8.32 -8.01 3.95
CA GLY A 111 -9.16 -6.97 4.52
C GLY A 111 -8.37 -6.06 5.47
N ALA A 112 -8.51 -4.76 5.24
CA ALA A 112 -7.92 -3.71 6.04
C ALA A 112 -8.92 -2.54 6.00
N PRO A 113 -9.90 -2.48 6.93
CA PRO A 113 -11.06 -1.60 6.81
C PRO A 113 -10.78 -0.17 7.26
N GLN A 114 -9.64 0.10 7.88
CA GLN A 114 -9.34 1.39 8.47
C GLN A 114 -9.30 2.51 7.44
N GLY A 115 -10.03 3.61 7.75
CA GLY A 115 -9.93 4.89 7.07
C GLY A 115 -8.92 5.83 7.72
N PHE A 116 -8.88 7.08 7.22
CA PHE A 116 -8.06 8.15 7.77
C PHE A 116 -8.84 9.46 7.83
N PRO A 117 -8.80 10.23 8.93
CA PRO A 117 -9.72 11.35 9.14
C PRO A 117 -9.49 12.54 8.20
N CYS A 118 -8.28 12.69 7.64
CA CYS A 118 -7.91 13.84 6.81
C CYS A 118 -7.76 13.52 5.33
N MET A 119 -8.05 12.27 4.91
CA MET A 119 -7.83 11.83 3.53
C MET A 119 -8.73 10.63 3.22
N PRO A 120 -9.56 10.67 2.17
CA PRO A 120 -10.37 9.52 1.76
C PRO A 120 -9.48 8.32 1.40
N VAL A 121 -9.86 7.13 1.86
CA VAL A 121 -9.14 5.87 1.59
C VAL A 121 -10.06 4.88 0.91
N ILE A 122 -9.88 4.70 -0.40
CA ILE A 122 -10.63 3.74 -1.21
C ILE A 122 -10.03 2.35 -0.99
N LYS A 123 -10.81 1.43 -0.45
CA LYS A 123 -10.38 0.05 -0.15
C LYS A 123 -10.68 -0.89 -1.31
N ILE A 124 -9.63 -1.50 -1.85
CA ILE A 124 -9.70 -2.44 -2.98
C ILE A 124 -9.35 -3.83 -2.48
N CYS A 125 -10.29 -4.76 -2.50
CA CYS A 125 -10.06 -6.13 -2.07
C CYS A 125 -9.69 -7.03 -3.25
N GLY A 126 -8.51 -7.67 -3.18
CA GLY A 126 -8.02 -8.59 -4.21
C GLY A 126 -8.47 -10.05 -4.01
N ASN A 127 -9.17 -10.38 -2.91
CA ASN A 127 -9.63 -11.72 -2.60
C ASN A 127 -11.17 -11.74 -2.55
N PRO A 128 -11.86 -12.53 -3.42
CA PRO A 128 -13.31 -12.53 -3.50
C PRO A 128 -13.96 -13.00 -2.20
N ASN A 129 -13.41 -14.02 -1.52
CA ASN A 129 -13.96 -14.51 -0.26
C ASN A 129 -13.83 -13.49 0.88
N THR A 130 -12.74 -12.73 0.90
CA THR A 130 -12.56 -11.63 1.85
C THR A 130 -13.54 -10.50 1.55
N TYR A 131 -13.73 -10.15 0.28
CA TYR A 131 -14.68 -9.12 -0.12
C TYR A 131 -16.11 -9.46 0.33
N GLU A 132 -16.57 -10.68 0.12
CA GLU A 132 -17.93 -11.08 0.52
C GLU A 132 -18.14 -10.98 2.04
N ARG A 133 -17.13 -11.30 2.83
CA ARG A 133 -17.20 -11.18 4.30
C ARG A 133 -17.12 -9.74 4.79
N MET A 134 -16.47 -8.86 4.02
CA MET A 134 -16.17 -7.48 4.40
C MET A 134 -16.71 -6.46 3.39
N LYS A 135 -17.79 -6.81 2.67
CA LYS A 135 -18.34 -5.94 1.61
C LYS A 135 -18.84 -4.57 2.11
N ASN A 136 -19.12 -4.45 3.39
CA ASN A 136 -19.49 -3.18 4.00
C ASN A 136 -18.28 -2.29 4.31
N ASP A 137 -17.08 -2.87 4.33
CA ASP A 137 -15.81 -2.18 4.64
C ASP A 137 -14.97 -1.93 3.39
N MET A 138 -15.26 -2.60 2.27
CA MET A 138 -14.47 -2.56 1.04
C MET A 138 -15.23 -1.82 -0.07
N ASP A 139 -14.56 -0.90 -0.76
CA ASP A 139 -15.16 -0.09 -1.82
C ASP A 139 -15.23 -0.84 -3.15
N LEU A 140 -14.23 -1.68 -3.45
CA LEU A 140 -14.10 -2.38 -4.74
C LEU A 140 -13.67 -3.84 -4.55
N ASN A 141 -14.28 -4.72 -5.35
CA ASN A 141 -13.88 -6.13 -5.48
C ASN A 141 -12.99 -6.32 -6.70
N ALA A 142 -11.67 -6.39 -6.51
CA ALA A 142 -10.74 -6.77 -7.57
C ALA A 142 -10.55 -8.30 -7.67
N GLY A 143 -11.10 -9.08 -6.72
CA GLY A 143 -11.06 -10.53 -6.74
C GLY A 143 -11.80 -11.14 -7.93
N VAL A 144 -12.74 -10.42 -8.54
CA VAL A 144 -13.44 -10.80 -9.77
C VAL A 144 -12.50 -11.09 -10.94
N ILE A 145 -11.27 -10.52 -10.92
CA ILE A 145 -10.23 -10.82 -11.91
C ILE A 145 -9.75 -12.27 -11.77
N ILE A 146 -9.52 -12.71 -10.52
CA ILE A 146 -9.08 -14.09 -10.23
C ILE A 146 -10.16 -15.09 -10.60
N GLU A 147 -11.42 -14.72 -10.41
CA GLU A 147 -12.59 -15.53 -10.79
C GLU A 147 -12.84 -15.56 -12.31
N GLY A 148 -12.10 -14.79 -13.11
CA GLY A 148 -12.30 -14.67 -14.55
C GLY A 148 -13.58 -13.96 -14.97
N LYS A 149 -14.24 -13.25 -14.05
CA LYS A 149 -15.51 -12.52 -14.33
C LYS A 149 -15.27 -11.19 -15.02
N ASN A 150 -14.17 -10.52 -14.70
CA ASN A 150 -13.76 -9.25 -15.28
C ASN A 150 -12.28 -9.23 -15.62
N SER A 151 -11.91 -8.47 -16.64
CA SER A 151 -10.54 -8.20 -17.00
C SER A 151 -9.89 -7.18 -16.04
N ILE A 152 -8.56 -7.12 -16.05
CA ILE A 152 -7.79 -6.09 -15.30
C ILE A 152 -8.19 -4.68 -15.74
N ASN A 153 -8.47 -4.48 -17.04
CA ASN A 153 -8.85 -3.17 -17.57
C ASN A 153 -10.22 -2.73 -17.06
N GLU A 154 -11.23 -3.60 -17.08
CA GLU A 154 -12.58 -3.28 -16.57
C GLU A 154 -12.54 -2.92 -15.07
N VAL A 155 -11.79 -3.68 -14.28
CA VAL A 155 -11.62 -3.36 -12.85
C VAL A 155 -10.82 -2.07 -12.65
N GLY A 156 -9.84 -1.81 -13.52
CA GLY A 156 -9.08 -0.56 -13.53
C GLY A 156 -9.95 0.66 -13.83
N GLU A 157 -10.84 0.55 -14.82
CA GLU A 157 -11.83 1.59 -15.15
C GLU A 157 -12.80 1.82 -13.99
N ALA A 158 -13.35 0.77 -13.40
CA ALA A 158 -14.22 0.88 -12.23
C ALA A 158 -13.51 1.53 -11.02
N ALA A 159 -12.23 1.23 -10.82
CA ALA A 159 -11.42 1.87 -9.78
C ALA A 159 -11.19 3.36 -10.07
N PHE A 160 -10.94 3.72 -11.33
CA PHE A 160 -10.79 5.10 -11.75
C PHE A 160 -12.08 5.91 -11.59
N GLU A 161 -13.22 5.35 -12.00
CA GLU A 161 -14.53 5.97 -11.81
C GLU A 161 -14.88 6.16 -10.33
N LYS A 162 -14.61 5.14 -9.50
CA LYS A 162 -14.79 5.26 -8.04
C LYS A 162 -13.94 6.40 -7.48
N MET A 163 -12.68 6.50 -7.90
CA MET A 163 -11.80 7.60 -7.52
C MET A 163 -12.41 8.96 -7.87
N LEU A 164 -12.91 9.13 -9.11
CA LEU A 164 -13.53 10.39 -9.53
C LEU A 164 -14.76 10.74 -8.69
N ARG A 165 -15.60 9.74 -8.37
CA ARG A 165 -16.77 9.97 -7.50
C ARG A 165 -16.36 10.39 -6.10
N VAL A 166 -15.37 9.73 -5.50
CA VAL A 166 -14.85 10.07 -4.17
C VAL A 166 -14.27 11.49 -4.16
N LEU A 167 -13.49 11.86 -5.18
CA LEU A 167 -12.95 13.22 -5.32
C LEU A 167 -14.05 14.28 -5.54
N ASN A 168 -15.24 13.89 -5.97
CA ASN A 168 -16.44 14.74 -6.07
C ASN A 168 -17.38 14.63 -4.87
N GLY A 169 -16.93 14.03 -3.76
CA GLY A 169 -17.67 14.04 -2.48
C GLY A 169 -18.46 12.77 -2.17
N GLU A 170 -18.34 11.69 -2.97
CA GLU A 170 -18.88 10.39 -2.55
C GLU A 170 -18.04 9.84 -1.39
N MET A 171 -18.70 9.46 -0.30
CA MET A 171 -18.03 8.87 0.85
C MET A 171 -17.49 7.46 0.52
N THR A 172 -16.30 7.16 0.98
CA THR A 172 -15.79 5.78 1.02
C THR A 172 -16.51 4.96 2.08
N ARG A 173 -16.39 3.63 2.05
CA ARG A 173 -17.03 2.76 3.03
C ARG A 173 -16.57 3.05 4.46
N ASN A 174 -15.26 3.24 4.66
CA ASN A 174 -14.73 3.57 5.98
C ASN A 174 -15.18 4.94 6.49
N GLU A 175 -15.37 5.94 5.63
CA GLU A 175 -15.96 7.23 6.00
C GLU A 175 -17.43 7.07 6.39
N ALA A 176 -18.22 6.32 5.63
CA ALA A 176 -19.64 6.10 5.89
C ALA A 176 -19.89 5.39 7.24
N ILE A 177 -19.03 4.48 7.65
CA ILE A 177 -19.12 3.80 8.96
C ILE A 177 -18.30 4.49 10.05
N GLN A 178 -17.64 5.60 9.74
CA GLN A 178 -16.78 6.38 10.64
C GLN A 178 -15.68 5.54 11.30
N TYR A 179 -15.10 4.59 10.57
CA TYR A 179 -14.05 3.73 11.08
C TYR A 179 -12.68 4.36 10.89
N PHE A 180 -12.35 5.25 11.80
CA PHE A 180 -11.04 5.89 11.91
C PHE A 180 -10.38 5.45 13.20
N THR A 181 -9.20 4.84 13.09
CA THR A 181 -8.39 4.54 14.28
C THR A 181 -7.44 5.70 14.58
N SER A 182 -6.62 5.53 15.62
CA SER A 182 -5.60 6.50 15.98
C SER A 182 -4.65 6.81 14.82
N ILE A 183 -4.17 8.03 14.77
CA ILE A 183 -3.04 8.43 13.92
C ILE A 183 -1.77 7.87 14.53
N ASP A 184 -1.14 6.91 13.84
CA ASP A 184 0.13 6.33 14.26
C ASP A 184 1.27 6.97 13.46
N ILE A 185 2.28 7.45 14.17
CA ILE A 185 3.48 8.05 13.58
C ILE A 185 4.61 7.03 13.65
N HIS A 186 5.28 6.81 12.52
CA HIS A 186 6.46 5.96 12.48
C HIS A 186 7.61 6.59 13.26
N CYS A 187 8.09 5.86 14.26
CA CYS A 187 9.24 6.23 15.07
C CYS A 187 10.38 5.23 14.90
N LEU A 188 11.60 5.75 14.73
CA LEU A 188 12.83 4.95 14.76
C LEU A 188 13.43 5.06 16.18
N GLY A 189 13.47 3.92 16.89
CA GLY A 189 14.05 3.86 18.24
C GLY A 189 13.08 3.29 19.28
N PRO A 190 13.47 3.26 20.55
CA PRO A 190 12.60 2.80 21.61
C PRO A 190 11.41 3.76 21.76
N VAL A 191 10.22 3.17 21.76
CA VAL A 191 8.97 3.89 22.08
C VAL A 191 8.70 3.65 23.57
N ILE A 192 8.62 4.74 24.34
CA ILE A 192 8.32 4.70 25.77
C ILE A 192 6.80 4.80 25.95
#